data_346ff7ca7da188029a93f092ae095cda
#
_entry.id   346ff7ca7da188029a93f092ae095cda
#
_cell.length_a   1.000
_cell.length_b   1.000
_cell.length_c   1.000
_cell.angle_alpha   90.00
_cell.angle_beta   90.00
_cell.angle_gamma   90.00
#
_symmetry.space_group_name_H-M   'P 1'
#
loop_
_entity.id
_entity.type
_entity.pdbx_description
1 polymer ?
#
loop_
_entity_poly.entity_id
_entity_poly.type
_entity_poly.pdbx_seq_one_letter_code
_entity_poly.pdbx_strand_id
1 'polypeptide(L)'
;MEVNNKYIRFDWAVKRMLRDKANFAVLEGLITVLLNEKITISEILESEGNQDNAQDKFNRVDIKAKNSKDEIIIVEVQLTRQLYYLQRMLYGVSKAITEHIQIGQKYDKVKKVYSINILYFDLGKGNDFLYHGKTIFTGVHTGDTLQVNTKEANEIKLRAPESVFPEYYIIRVNEFNDVATTPLEEWVDYLKNNRIRENTTAPGLREASQRLLYMTMNDKERRAYDAHM
;
A
#
# COMPACT_ATOMS: atom_id res chain seq x y z
N MET A 1 10.84 13.24 32.32
CA MET A 1 11.63 13.39 31.10
C MET A 1 10.96 12.53 30.05
N GLU A 2 10.30 13.13 29.06
CA GLU A 2 9.83 12.38 27.91
C GLU A 2 11.06 11.81 27.19
N VAL A 3 11.17 10.50 27.18
CA VAL A 3 12.15 9.83 26.33
C VAL A 3 11.70 10.08 24.89
N ASN A 4 12.36 11.01 24.23
CA ASN A 4 12.05 11.34 22.85
C ASN A 4 12.57 10.19 21.95
N ASN A 5 11.77 9.13 21.87
CA ASN A 5 12.09 7.94 21.06
C ASN A 5 12.16 8.34 19.59
N LYS A 6 13.34 8.25 18.99
CA LYS A 6 13.54 8.46 17.56
C LYS A 6 13.12 7.20 16.81
N TYR A 7 12.05 7.28 16.05
CA TYR A 7 11.62 6.21 15.16
C TYR A 7 12.20 6.39 13.76
N ILE A 8 12.39 5.26 13.08
CA ILE A 8 12.89 5.21 11.72
C ILE A 8 11.78 5.69 10.78
N ARG A 9 12.14 6.50 9.79
CA ARG A 9 11.20 6.94 8.76
C ARG A 9 10.67 5.75 7.96
N PHE A 10 9.37 5.78 7.66
CA PHE A 10 8.68 4.68 7.00
C PHE A 10 9.21 4.40 5.58
N ASP A 11 9.62 5.44 4.82
CA ASP A 11 10.20 5.29 3.49
C ASP A 11 11.49 4.46 3.50
N TRP A 12 12.33 4.64 4.52
CA TRP A 12 13.51 3.83 4.71
C TRP A 12 13.17 2.42 5.18
N ALA A 13 12.21 2.29 6.12
CA ALA A 13 11.77 1.01 6.65
C ALA A 13 11.18 0.12 5.55
N VAL A 14 10.34 0.66 4.67
CA VAL A 14 9.76 -0.04 3.51
C VAL A 14 10.84 -0.66 2.62
N LYS A 15 11.91 0.09 2.36
CA LYS A 15 12.99 -0.36 1.46
C LYS A 15 13.91 -1.39 2.09
N ARG A 16 14.05 -1.40 3.41
CA ARG A 16 15.10 -2.15 4.11
C ARG A 16 14.61 -3.22 5.07
N MET A 17 13.50 -2.98 5.76
CA MET A 17 13.07 -3.81 6.88
C MET A 17 11.75 -4.53 6.64
N LEU A 18 10.77 -3.88 6.01
CA LEU A 18 9.41 -4.42 5.91
C LEU A 18 9.27 -5.56 4.89
N ARG A 19 10.33 -5.87 4.16
CA ARG A 19 10.42 -7.07 3.31
C ARG A 19 10.77 -8.34 4.10
N ASP A 20 11.26 -8.19 5.33
CA ASP A 20 11.53 -9.32 6.21
C ASP A 20 10.22 -9.79 6.87
N LYS A 21 9.97 -11.09 6.80
CA LYS A 21 8.77 -11.73 7.38
C LYS A 21 8.58 -11.40 8.85
N ALA A 22 9.67 -11.22 9.61
CA ALA A 22 9.62 -10.81 11.01
C ALA A 22 8.95 -9.45 11.23
N ASN A 23 8.87 -8.60 10.21
CA ASN A 23 8.33 -7.24 10.27
C ASN A 23 6.99 -7.08 9.54
N PHE A 24 6.40 -8.16 8.99
CA PHE A 24 5.13 -8.09 8.26
C PHE A 24 4.00 -7.47 9.09
N ALA A 25 3.98 -7.70 10.41
CA ALA A 25 2.96 -7.14 11.29
C ALA A 25 2.84 -5.60 11.20
N VAL A 26 3.94 -4.90 10.92
CA VAL A 26 3.95 -3.44 10.71
C VAL A 26 3.19 -3.08 9.43
N LEU A 27 3.51 -3.77 8.34
CA LEU A 27 2.89 -3.53 7.03
C LEU A 27 1.42 -3.99 7.01
N GLU A 28 1.15 -5.17 7.58
CA GLU A 28 -0.20 -5.71 7.74
C GLU A 28 -1.10 -4.76 8.53
N GLY A 29 -0.55 -4.13 9.58
CA GLY A 29 -1.29 -3.17 10.38
C GLY A 29 -1.73 -1.94 9.60
N LEU A 30 -0.82 -1.31 8.86
CA LEU A 30 -1.15 -0.19 7.98
C LEU A 30 -2.23 -0.57 6.96
N ILE A 31 -2.04 -1.70 6.28
CA ILE A 31 -2.96 -2.14 5.23
C ILE A 31 -4.32 -2.51 5.82
N THR A 32 -4.35 -3.19 6.98
CA THR A 32 -5.58 -3.54 7.71
C THR A 32 -6.42 -2.31 8.04
N VAL A 33 -5.78 -1.26 8.54
CA VAL A 33 -6.47 -0.01 8.88
C VAL A 33 -6.97 0.71 7.64
N LEU A 34 -6.16 0.73 6.57
CA LEU A 34 -6.48 1.42 5.33
C LEU A 34 -7.63 0.73 4.57
N LEU A 35 -7.63 -0.60 4.50
CA LEU A 35 -8.66 -1.37 3.82
C LEU A 35 -9.89 -1.63 4.71
N ASN A 36 -9.82 -1.29 5.99
CA ASN A 36 -10.83 -1.61 7.02
C ASN A 36 -11.16 -3.12 7.04
N GLU A 37 -10.17 -3.95 6.84
CA GLU A 37 -10.27 -5.40 6.77
C GLU A 37 -8.96 -6.02 7.26
N LYS A 38 -9.03 -7.10 8.06
CA LYS A 38 -7.82 -7.80 8.52
C LYS A 38 -7.04 -8.39 7.36
N ILE A 39 -5.82 -7.88 7.17
CA ILE A 39 -4.90 -8.34 6.14
C ILE A 39 -3.78 -9.17 6.76
N THR A 40 -3.47 -10.29 6.12
CA THR A 40 -2.31 -11.13 6.43
C THR A 40 -1.51 -11.32 5.16
N ILE A 41 -0.22 -10.96 5.20
CA ILE A 41 0.70 -11.13 4.08
C ILE A 41 1.18 -12.57 4.07
N SER A 42 0.94 -13.27 2.97
CA SER A 42 1.43 -14.63 2.75
C SER A 42 2.84 -14.64 2.16
N GLU A 43 3.14 -13.67 1.29
CA GLU A 43 4.36 -13.65 0.51
C GLU A 43 4.75 -12.21 0.09
N ILE A 44 6.05 -11.91 0.08
CA ILE A 44 6.59 -10.75 -0.62
C ILE A 44 7.03 -11.20 -2.01
N LEU A 45 6.49 -10.54 -3.02
CA LEU A 45 6.79 -10.81 -4.42
C LEU A 45 7.97 -9.96 -4.89
N GLU A 46 8.56 -10.32 -6.03
CA GLU A 46 9.56 -9.48 -6.68
C GLU A 46 8.97 -8.10 -7.00
N SER A 47 9.65 -7.07 -6.54
CA SER A 47 9.20 -5.67 -6.70
C SER A 47 9.68 -5.05 -8.01
N GLU A 48 10.58 -5.70 -8.71
CA GLU A 48 11.04 -5.31 -10.05
C GLU A 48 10.20 -6.06 -11.08
N GLY A 49 9.46 -5.31 -11.91
CA GLY A 49 8.70 -5.92 -13.00
C GLY A 49 9.66 -6.57 -14.00
N ASN A 50 9.35 -7.80 -14.42
CA ASN A 50 10.10 -8.46 -15.48
C ASN A 50 10.06 -7.62 -16.74
N GLN A 51 11.23 -7.37 -17.33
CA GLN A 51 11.32 -6.90 -18.70
C GLN A 51 11.20 -8.12 -19.61
N ASP A 52 10.01 -8.37 -20.12
CA ASP A 52 9.78 -9.44 -21.10
C ASP A 52 10.46 -9.11 -22.44
N ASN A 53 10.67 -7.79 -22.68
CA ASN A 53 11.42 -7.26 -23.82
C ASN A 53 12.36 -6.14 -23.39
N ALA A 54 13.51 -5.99 -24.07
CA ALA A 54 14.48 -4.90 -23.81
C ALA A 54 13.87 -3.48 -23.96
N GLN A 55 12.70 -3.37 -24.59
CA GLN A 55 11.96 -2.11 -24.80
C GLN A 55 10.93 -1.83 -23.70
N ASP A 56 10.64 -2.79 -22.82
CA ASP A 56 9.71 -2.60 -21.72
C ASP A 56 10.27 -1.60 -20.70
N LYS A 57 9.41 -0.66 -20.31
CA LYS A 57 9.78 0.30 -19.28
C LYS A 57 9.97 -0.44 -17.96
N PHE A 58 11.16 -0.31 -17.37
CA PHE A 58 11.47 -0.84 -16.06
C PHE A 58 10.52 -0.23 -15.02
N ASN A 59 9.79 -1.06 -14.31
CA ASN A 59 8.92 -0.64 -13.21
C ASN A 59 9.37 -1.31 -11.92
N ARG A 60 9.80 -0.49 -10.97
CA ARG A 60 10.17 -0.94 -9.63
C ARG A 60 9.20 -0.31 -8.65
N VAL A 61 8.55 -1.14 -7.86
CA VAL A 61 7.71 -0.73 -6.72
C VAL A 61 8.46 -0.97 -5.41
N ASP A 62 8.12 -0.23 -4.35
CA ASP A 62 8.83 -0.39 -3.08
C ASP A 62 8.50 -1.73 -2.43
N ILE A 63 7.23 -2.11 -2.37
CA ILE A 63 6.78 -3.44 -1.95
C ILE A 63 5.70 -3.95 -2.90
N LYS A 64 5.81 -5.21 -3.29
CA LYS A 64 4.75 -6.00 -3.89
C LYS A 64 4.54 -7.26 -3.04
N ALA A 65 3.33 -7.46 -2.55
CA ALA A 65 3.00 -8.55 -1.65
C ALA A 65 1.73 -9.27 -2.10
N LYS A 66 1.57 -10.49 -1.64
CA LYS A 66 0.34 -11.27 -1.79
C LYS A 66 -0.24 -11.53 -0.40
N ASN A 67 -1.54 -11.33 -0.25
CA ASN A 67 -2.24 -11.61 1.00
C ASN A 67 -2.80 -13.05 1.03
N SER A 68 -3.41 -13.41 2.15
CA SER A 68 -4.01 -14.74 2.37
C SER A 68 -5.21 -15.03 1.46
N LYS A 69 -5.80 -14.02 0.80
CA LYS A 69 -6.84 -14.16 -0.21
C LYS A 69 -6.30 -14.26 -1.64
N ASP A 70 -4.97 -14.35 -1.79
CA ASP A 70 -4.29 -14.39 -3.08
C ASP A 70 -4.42 -13.09 -3.90
N GLU A 71 -4.73 -11.97 -3.24
CA GLU A 71 -4.80 -10.64 -3.83
C GLU A 71 -3.42 -9.97 -3.78
N ILE A 72 -3.14 -9.10 -4.73
CA ILE A 72 -1.85 -8.40 -4.85
C ILE A 72 -1.94 -7.04 -4.19
N ILE A 73 -0.97 -6.71 -3.36
CA ILE A 73 -0.85 -5.42 -2.70
C ILE A 73 0.46 -4.78 -3.14
N ILE A 74 0.36 -3.59 -3.70
CA ILE A 74 1.49 -2.75 -4.05
C ILE A 74 1.54 -1.59 -3.06
N VAL A 75 2.71 -1.35 -2.46
CA VAL A 75 2.96 -0.17 -1.65
C VAL A 75 4.11 0.61 -2.27
N GLU A 76 3.85 1.89 -2.54
CA GLU A 76 4.80 2.86 -3.06
C GLU A 76 4.95 4.01 -2.07
N VAL A 77 6.16 4.40 -1.77
CA VAL A 77 6.47 5.58 -0.95
C VAL A 77 7.29 6.57 -1.79
N GLN A 78 6.68 7.69 -2.11
CA GLN A 78 7.27 8.67 -3.01
C GLN A 78 7.54 9.99 -2.31
N LEU A 79 8.82 10.36 -2.25
CA LEU A 79 9.28 11.58 -1.58
C LEU A 79 9.30 12.80 -2.50
N THR A 80 9.59 12.59 -3.78
CA THR A 80 9.78 13.66 -4.77
C THR A 80 8.65 13.68 -5.79
N ARG A 81 8.27 14.90 -6.20
CA ARG A 81 7.19 15.11 -7.17
C ARG A 81 7.51 14.44 -8.52
N GLN A 82 6.50 13.75 -9.06
CA GLN A 82 6.50 13.18 -10.40
C GLN A 82 5.28 13.68 -11.17
N LEU A 83 5.51 14.32 -12.32
CA LEU A 83 4.43 14.94 -13.11
C LEU A 83 3.39 13.94 -13.63
N TYR A 84 3.81 12.72 -13.93
CA TYR A 84 2.95 11.67 -14.50
C TYR A 84 2.71 10.53 -13.50
N TYR A 85 2.49 10.90 -12.23
CA TYR A 85 2.40 9.90 -11.15
C TYR A 85 1.18 8.97 -11.31
N LEU A 86 0.03 9.48 -11.74
CA LEU A 86 -1.16 8.65 -11.97
C LEU A 86 -0.93 7.62 -13.08
N GLN A 87 -0.24 8.00 -14.15
CA GLN A 87 0.13 7.06 -15.22
C GLN A 87 1.12 6.00 -14.72
N ARG A 88 2.04 6.37 -13.83
CA ARG A 88 2.94 5.42 -13.18
C ARG A 88 2.18 4.41 -12.32
N MET A 89 1.22 4.87 -11.50
CA MET A 89 0.35 3.99 -10.71
C MET A 89 -0.40 3.00 -11.60
N LEU A 90 -1.06 3.51 -12.66
CA LEU A 90 -1.80 2.70 -13.61
C LEU A 90 -0.89 1.65 -14.29
N TYR A 91 0.30 2.06 -14.73
CA TYR A 91 1.27 1.16 -15.35
C TYR A 91 1.72 0.07 -14.38
N GLY A 92 2.05 0.42 -13.12
CA GLY A 92 2.46 -0.54 -12.10
C GLY A 92 1.40 -1.59 -11.80
N VAL A 93 0.15 -1.18 -11.70
CA VAL A 93 -0.99 -2.09 -11.52
C VAL A 93 -1.19 -2.99 -12.73
N SER A 94 -1.11 -2.45 -13.95
CA SER A 94 -1.24 -3.22 -15.18
C SER A 94 -0.17 -4.29 -15.30
N LYS A 95 1.09 -3.96 -14.99
CA LYS A 95 2.20 -4.93 -14.94
C LYS A 95 1.95 -6.02 -13.90
N ALA A 96 1.52 -5.66 -12.69
CA ALA A 96 1.21 -6.63 -11.64
C ALA A 96 0.09 -7.60 -12.07
N ILE A 97 -0.91 -7.14 -12.81
CA ILE A 97 -1.96 -8.00 -13.35
C ILE A 97 -1.39 -8.96 -14.39
N THR A 98 -0.62 -8.46 -15.35
CA THR A 98 -0.09 -9.27 -16.47
C THR A 98 0.95 -10.29 -16.01
N GLU A 99 1.76 -9.97 -15.02
CA GLU A 99 2.76 -10.89 -14.44
C GLU A 99 2.14 -12.08 -13.71
N HIS A 100 0.88 -11.98 -13.29
CA HIS A 100 0.20 -13.02 -12.50
C HIS A 100 -0.86 -13.79 -13.31
N ILE A 101 -0.92 -13.60 -14.62
CA ILE A 101 -1.73 -14.40 -15.53
C ILE A 101 -0.87 -14.90 -16.69
N GLN A 102 -0.87 -16.21 -16.93
CA GLN A 102 -0.08 -16.84 -17.99
C GLN A 102 -0.93 -17.17 -19.21
N ILE A 103 -0.27 -17.30 -20.37
CA ILE A 103 -0.91 -17.74 -21.60
C ILE A 103 -1.61 -19.11 -21.39
N GLY A 104 -2.88 -19.19 -21.77
CA GLY A 104 -3.71 -20.39 -21.62
C GLY A 104 -4.45 -20.48 -20.27
N GLN A 105 -4.18 -19.61 -19.31
CA GLN A 105 -4.99 -19.51 -18.09
C GLN A 105 -6.32 -18.82 -18.37
N LYS A 106 -7.36 -19.22 -17.62
CA LYS A 106 -8.67 -18.56 -17.68
C LYS A 106 -8.62 -17.20 -16.99
N TYR A 107 -9.46 -16.27 -17.43
CA TYR A 107 -9.55 -14.93 -16.85
C TYR A 107 -10.02 -14.88 -15.40
N ASP A 108 -10.59 -15.97 -14.86
CA ASP A 108 -10.89 -16.10 -13.43
C ASP A 108 -9.65 -16.11 -12.53
N LYS A 109 -8.46 -16.24 -13.13
CA LYS A 109 -7.15 -16.17 -12.47
C LYS A 109 -6.58 -14.75 -12.36
N VAL A 110 -7.22 -13.75 -13.00
CA VAL A 110 -6.84 -12.34 -12.79
C VAL A 110 -7.00 -11.99 -11.31
N LYS A 111 -5.92 -11.50 -10.71
CA LYS A 111 -5.88 -11.18 -9.29
C LYS A 111 -6.36 -9.75 -9.04
N LYS A 112 -7.13 -9.57 -7.97
CA LYS A 112 -7.40 -8.23 -7.41
C LYS A 112 -6.08 -7.57 -7.04
N VAL A 113 -5.95 -6.28 -7.34
CA VAL A 113 -4.77 -5.47 -6.99
C VAL A 113 -5.19 -4.27 -6.14
N TYR A 114 -4.53 -4.08 -5.02
CA TYR A 114 -4.58 -2.86 -4.23
C TYR A 114 -3.29 -2.06 -4.44
N SER A 115 -3.41 -0.82 -4.88
CA SER A 115 -2.27 0.09 -5.07
C SER A 115 -2.31 1.17 -3.98
N ILE A 116 -1.39 1.10 -3.03
CA ILE A 116 -1.27 2.01 -1.89
C ILE A 116 -0.11 2.95 -2.15
N ASN A 117 -0.38 4.24 -2.23
CA ASN A 117 0.55 5.27 -2.64
C ASN A 117 0.71 6.31 -1.53
N ILE A 118 1.87 6.32 -0.88
CA ILE A 118 2.20 7.22 0.22
C ILE A 118 3.06 8.35 -0.33
N LEU A 119 2.47 9.55 -0.41
CA LEU A 119 3.07 10.71 -1.10
C LEU A 119 3.47 11.80 -0.12
N TYR A 120 4.73 12.19 -0.17
CA TYR A 120 5.31 13.30 0.59
C TYR A 120 5.45 14.58 -0.26
N PHE A 121 4.77 14.64 -1.40
CA PHE A 121 4.73 15.81 -2.26
C PHE A 121 3.27 16.19 -2.59
N ASP A 122 3.07 17.43 -3.01
CA ASP A 122 1.77 17.90 -3.50
C ASP A 122 1.46 17.29 -4.87
N LEU A 123 0.45 16.41 -4.92
CA LEU A 123 -0.03 15.77 -6.16
C LEU A 123 -0.95 16.72 -6.96
N GLY A 124 -1.60 17.67 -6.29
CA GLY A 124 -2.57 18.58 -6.89
C GLY A 124 -3.64 19.04 -5.91
N LYS A 125 -4.73 19.60 -6.41
CA LYS A 125 -5.81 20.15 -5.60
C LYS A 125 -6.70 19.07 -4.98
N GLY A 126 -7.14 19.32 -3.76
CA GLY A 126 -8.05 18.46 -2.99
C GLY A 126 -7.90 18.76 -1.51
N ASN A 127 -8.95 18.55 -0.71
CA ASN A 127 -9.02 18.97 0.69
C ASN A 127 -8.74 17.81 1.67
N ASP A 128 -8.62 16.57 1.16
CA ASP A 128 -8.43 15.40 1.99
C ASP A 128 -6.97 14.90 1.93
N PHE A 129 -6.52 14.26 2.99
CA PHE A 129 -5.23 13.57 3.05
C PHE A 129 -5.30 12.14 2.50
N LEU A 130 -6.51 11.55 2.37
CA LEU A 130 -6.73 10.22 1.83
C LEU A 130 -7.74 10.24 0.69
N TYR A 131 -7.35 9.69 -0.44
CA TYR A 131 -8.23 9.44 -1.58
C TYR A 131 -8.29 7.95 -1.88
N HIS A 132 -9.53 7.45 -2.06
CA HIS A 132 -9.80 6.08 -2.45
C HIS A 132 -10.44 6.05 -3.84
N GLY A 133 -9.77 5.40 -4.78
CA GLY A 133 -10.24 5.19 -6.14
C GLY A 133 -10.66 3.74 -6.37
N LYS A 134 -11.88 3.54 -6.84
CA LYS A 134 -12.42 2.22 -7.23
C LYS A 134 -13.25 2.33 -8.49
N THR A 135 -13.44 1.21 -9.20
CA THR A 135 -14.24 1.16 -10.42
C THR A 135 -15.68 0.84 -10.08
N ILE A 136 -16.59 1.73 -10.49
CA ILE A 136 -18.04 1.56 -10.37
C ILE A 136 -18.63 1.74 -11.76
N PHE A 137 -19.51 0.83 -12.17
CA PHE A 137 -20.29 0.98 -13.40
C PHE A 137 -21.70 1.46 -13.04
N THR A 138 -22.03 2.67 -13.44
CA THR A 138 -23.32 3.31 -13.16
C THR A 138 -24.17 3.31 -14.41
N GLY A 139 -25.42 2.89 -14.29
CA GLY A 139 -26.42 2.93 -15.36
C GLY A 139 -26.64 4.36 -15.85
N VAL A 140 -26.39 4.62 -17.14
CA VAL A 140 -26.46 5.97 -17.72
C VAL A 140 -27.86 6.57 -17.63
N HIS A 141 -28.90 5.73 -17.71
CA HIS A 141 -30.28 6.18 -17.71
C HIS A 141 -30.97 6.04 -16.35
N THR A 142 -30.52 5.10 -15.53
CA THR A 142 -31.21 4.72 -14.28
C THR A 142 -30.45 5.15 -13.02
N GLY A 143 -29.15 5.38 -13.13
CA GLY A 143 -28.29 5.75 -11.99
C GLY A 143 -27.98 4.59 -11.04
N ASP A 144 -28.45 3.38 -11.32
CA ASP A 144 -28.15 2.19 -10.53
C ASP A 144 -26.71 1.70 -10.73
N THR A 145 -26.23 0.88 -9.80
CA THR A 145 -24.90 0.28 -9.90
C THR A 145 -25.00 -1.14 -10.46
N LEU A 146 -24.21 -1.41 -11.53
CA LEU A 146 -24.16 -2.73 -12.14
C LEU A 146 -23.57 -3.76 -11.16
N GLN A 147 -24.24 -4.88 -11.04
CA GLN A 147 -23.72 -6.09 -10.42
C GLN A 147 -23.64 -7.20 -11.46
N VAL A 148 -22.58 -8.01 -11.41
CA VAL A 148 -22.34 -9.06 -12.39
C VAL A 148 -22.46 -10.45 -11.77
N ASN A 149 -23.00 -11.38 -12.54
CA ASN A 149 -23.05 -12.79 -12.16
C ASN A 149 -21.66 -13.41 -12.31
N THR A 150 -21.14 -13.98 -11.25
CA THR A 150 -19.89 -14.76 -11.26
C THR A 150 -20.17 -16.20 -10.83
N LYS A 151 -19.44 -17.16 -11.41
CA LYS A 151 -19.57 -18.56 -11.04
C LYS A 151 -18.45 -18.92 -10.05
N GLU A 152 -18.82 -19.26 -8.82
CA GLU A 152 -17.91 -19.73 -7.79
C GLU A 152 -18.36 -21.08 -7.26
N ALA A 153 -17.44 -22.05 -7.24
CA ALA A 153 -17.70 -23.40 -6.69
C ALA A 153 -19.04 -24.01 -7.13
N ASN A 154 -19.43 -23.81 -8.41
CA ASN A 154 -20.71 -24.20 -9.03
C ASN A 154 -21.96 -23.39 -8.63
N GLU A 155 -21.81 -22.33 -7.85
CA GLU A 155 -22.88 -21.39 -7.54
C GLU A 155 -22.73 -20.09 -8.34
N ILE A 156 -23.84 -19.49 -8.73
CA ILE A 156 -23.88 -18.15 -9.34
C ILE A 156 -24.03 -17.14 -8.19
N LYS A 157 -23.06 -16.23 -8.06
CA LYS A 157 -23.10 -15.14 -7.08
C LYS A 157 -23.08 -13.80 -7.79
N LEU A 158 -23.84 -12.85 -7.26
CA LEU A 158 -23.75 -11.45 -7.66
C LEU A 158 -22.53 -10.81 -7.04
N ARG A 159 -21.72 -10.16 -7.86
CA ARG A 159 -20.55 -9.38 -7.40
C ARG A 159 -20.53 -8.00 -7.99
N ALA A 160 -20.12 -7.05 -7.19
CA ALA A 160 -19.82 -5.71 -7.67
C ALA A 160 -18.48 -5.70 -8.46
N PRO A 161 -18.37 -4.88 -9.52
CA PRO A 161 -17.15 -4.80 -10.33
C PRO A 161 -15.88 -4.49 -9.49
N GLU A 162 -15.99 -3.72 -8.42
CA GLU A 162 -14.89 -3.42 -7.50
C GLU A 162 -14.24 -4.67 -6.89
N SER A 163 -14.94 -5.81 -6.84
CA SER A 163 -14.34 -7.07 -6.37
C SER A 163 -13.26 -7.64 -7.30
N VAL A 164 -13.20 -7.17 -8.54
CA VAL A 164 -12.26 -7.63 -9.58
C VAL A 164 -11.29 -6.53 -10.00
N PHE A 165 -11.81 -5.31 -10.17
CA PHE A 165 -11.01 -4.18 -10.63
C PHE A 165 -10.04 -3.70 -9.55
N PRO A 166 -8.89 -3.12 -9.95
CA PRO A 166 -7.94 -2.54 -8.99
C PRO A 166 -8.57 -1.44 -8.14
N GLU A 167 -8.07 -1.34 -6.91
CA GLU A 167 -8.34 -0.21 -6.03
C GLU A 167 -7.07 0.58 -5.76
N TYR A 168 -7.22 1.89 -5.67
CA TYR A 168 -6.12 2.83 -5.47
C TYR A 168 -6.34 3.62 -4.19
N TYR A 169 -5.32 3.66 -3.34
CA TYR A 169 -5.28 4.50 -2.15
C TYR A 169 -4.13 5.50 -2.30
N ILE A 170 -4.44 6.78 -2.16
CA ILE A 170 -3.46 7.87 -2.21
C ILE A 170 -3.46 8.57 -0.87
N ILE A 171 -2.37 8.44 -0.12
CA ILE A 171 -2.16 9.10 1.16
C ILE A 171 -1.26 10.31 0.91
N ARG A 172 -1.79 11.52 1.06
CA ARG A 172 -1.08 12.79 0.95
C ARG A 172 -0.58 13.19 2.34
N VAL A 173 0.57 12.66 2.72
CA VAL A 173 1.08 12.73 4.10
C VAL A 173 1.16 14.18 4.62
N ASN A 174 1.59 15.12 3.79
CA ASN A 174 1.75 16.53 4.18
C ASN A 174 0.44 17.27 4.38
N GLU A 175 -0.68 16.76 3.83
CA GLU A 175 -2.00 17.38 3.97
C GLU A 175 -2.72 17.01 5.28
N PHE A 176 -2.21 16.03 6.02
CA PHE A 176 -2.74 15.72 7.35
C PHE A 176 -2.26 16.77 8.35
N ASN A 177 -3.17 17.61 8.85
CA ASN A 177 -2.86 18.71 9.77
C ASN A 177 -3.64 18.65 11.09
N ASP A 178 -4.40 17.57 11.30
CA ASP A 178 -5.25 17.38 12.47
C ASP A 178 -4.56 16.58 13.58
N VAL A 179 -5.22 16.53 14.73
CA VAL A 179 -4.83 15.63 15.82
C VAL A 179 -5.37 14.25 15.51
N ALA A 180 -4.49 13.24 15.44
CA ALA A 180 -4.90 11.87 15.18
C ALA A 180 -5.88 11.34 16.26
N THR A 181 -7.06 10.89 15.83
CA THR A 181 -8.14 10.36 16.68
C THR A 181 -8.55 8.95 16.29
N THR A 182 -8.21 8.53 15.07
CA THR A 182 -8.50 7.20 14.54
C THR A 182 -7.20 6.43 14.29
N PRO A 183 -7.24 5.08 14.22
CA PRO A 183 -6.07 4.27 13.90
C PRO A 183 -5.40 4.66 12.57
N LEU A 184 -6.16 5.07 11.57
CA LEU A 184 -5.61 5.54 10.30
C LEU A 184 -4.86 6.86 10.46
N GLU A 185 -5.44 7.81 11.21
CA GLU A 185 -4.80 9.10 11.48
C GLU A 185 -3.53 8.94 12.33
N GLU A 186 -3.50 7.98 13.28
CA GLU A 186 -2.28 7.64 14.01
C GLU A 186 -1.17 7.14 13.05
N TRP A 187 -1.53 6.34 12.05
CA TRP A 187 -0.60 5.92 11.00
C TRP A 187 -0.10 7.11 10.18
N VAL A 188 -0.99 8.02 9.77
CA VAL A 188 -0.59 9.20 8.98
C VAL A 188 0.26 10.16 9.82
N ASP A 189 -0.05 10.34 11.11
CA ASP A 189 0.80 11.10 12.04
C ASP A 189 2.21 10.48 12.15
N TYR A 190 2.32 9.16 12.26
CA TYR A 190 3.62 8.49 12.23
C TYR A 190 4.35 8.72 10.89
N LEU A 191 3.66 8.55 9.76
CA LEU A 191 4.25 8.81 8.44
C LEU A 191 4.78 10.23 8.31
N LYS A 192 4.06 11.23 8.83
CA LYS A 192 4.42 12.64 8.76
C LYS A 192 5.51 13.05 9.75
N ASN A 193 5.35 12.65 10.99
CA ASN A 193 6.09 13.21 12.14
C ASN A 193 7.10 12.22 12.76
N ASN A 194 7.13 10.97 12.30
CA ASN A 194 7.97 9.88 12.86
C ASN A 194 7.74 9.70 14.37
N ARG A 195 6.51 9.90 14.84
CA ARG A 195 6.12 9.74 16.24
C ARG A 195 5.07 8.66 16.35
N ILE A 196 5.23 7.80 17.35
CA ILE A 196 4.25 6.79 17.71
C ILE A 196 3.86 7.04 19.17
N ARG A 197 2.57 7.15 19.44
CA ARG A 197 2.03 7.35 20.80
C ARG A 197 2.23 6.10 21.62
N GLU A 198 2.59 6.23 22.89
CA GLU A 198 2.78 5.10 23.80
C GLU A 198 1.51 4.25 23.96
N ASN A 199 0.35 4.90 23.95
CA ASN A 199 -0.96 4.27 24.08
C ASN A 199 -1.65 4.01 22.74
N THR A 200 -0.88 3.88 21.63
CA THR A 200 -1.46 3.60 20.32
C THR A 200 -2.32 2.34 20.33
N THR A 201 -3.48 2.44 19.70
CA THR A 201 -4.39 1.31 19.45
C THR A 201 -4.38 0.87 18.00
N ALA A 202 -3.67 1.61 17.14
CA ALA A 202 -3.60 1.31 15.72
C ALA A 202 -2.84 0.00 15.48
N PRO A 203 -3.46 -0.97 14.79
CA PRO A 203 -2.79 -2.21 14.39
C PRO A 203 -1.46 -1.92 13.71
N GLY A 204 -0.42 -2.67 14.05
CA GLY A 204 0.93 -2.54 13.48
C GLY A 204 1.78 -1.39 14.03
N LEU A 205 1.19 -0.32 14.60
CA LEU A 205 1.99 0.76 15.19
C LEU A 205 2.65 0.36 16.51
N ARG A 206 2.05 -0.54 17.28
CA ARG A 206 2.69 -1.12 18.48
C ARG A 206 3.92 -1.92 18.08
N GLU A 207 3.82 -2.73 17.06
CA GLU A 207 4.93 -3.50 16.50
C GLU A 207 5.98 -2.55 15.88
N ALA A 208 5.54 -1.50 15.19
CA ALA A 208 6.42 -0.47 14.65
C ALA A 208 7.20 0.24 15.76
N SER A 209 6.57 0.55 16.90
CA SER A 209 7.23 1.19 18.04
C SER A 209 8.37 0.35 18.62
N GLN A 210 8.28 -0.97 18.51
CA GLN A 210 9.33 -1.89 18.97
C GLN A 210 10.41 -2.14 17.90
N ARG A 211 10.01 -2.28 16.64
CA ARG A 211 10.88 -2.69 15.53
C ARG A 211 11.59 -1.52 14.86
N LEU A 212 10.96 -0.35 14.84
CA LEU A 212 11.45 0.83 14.12
C LEU A 212 12.11 1.87 15.06
N LEU A 213 12.50 1.46 16.26
CA LEU A 213 13.32 2.31 17.12
C LEU A 213 14.74 2.42 16.58
N TYR A 214 15.21 3.64 16.32
CA TYR A 214 16.58 3.89 15.88
C TYR A 214 17.63 3.25 16.80
N MET A 215 17.37 3.24 18.10
CA MET A 215 18.27 2.66 19.10
C MET A 215 18.47 1.14 18.99
N THR A 216 17.52 0.42 18.37
CA THR A 216 17.63 -1.03 18.18
C THR A 216 18.47 -1.44 16.98
N MET A 217 18.84 -0.49 16.12
CA MET A 217 19.68 -0.72 14.95
C MET A 217 21.12 -1.00 15.36
N ASN A 218 21.77 -1.88 14.61
CA ASN A 218 23.23 -2.04 14.70
C ASN A 218 23.97 -0.85 14.06
N ASP A 219 25.28 -0.73 14.30
CA ASP A 219 26.08 0.41 13.83
C ASP A 219 26.10 0.56 12.31
N LYS A 220 26.05 -0.53 11.55
CA LYS A 220 25.99 -0.51 10.09
C LYS A 220 24.67 0.05 9.59
N GLU A 221 23.57 -0.37 10.19
CA GLU A 221 22.22 0.09 9.88
C GLU A 221 22.05 1.57 10.24
N ARG A 222 22.54 2.01 11.41
CA ARG A 222 22.51 3.43 11.80
C ARG A 222 23.25 4.32 10.81
N ARG A 223 24.47 3.94 10.43
CA ARG A 223 25.24 4.69 9.41
C ARG A 223 24.51 4.75 8.07
N ALA A 224 23.90 3.64 7.64
CA ALA A 224 23.15 3.61 6.40
C ALA A 224 21.87 4.46 6.48
N TYR A 225 21.21 4.51 7.64
CA TYR A 225 20.06 5.37 7.89
C TYR A 225 20.45 6.86 7.92
N ASP A 226 21.49 7.20 8.69
CA ASP A 226 21.94 8.59 8.82
C ASP A 226 22.45 9.16 7.48
N ALA A 227 23.04 8.32 6.62
CA ALA A 227 23.43 8.71 5.26
C ALA A 227 22.23 8.90 4.29
N HIS A 228 21.07 8.33 4.62
CA HIS A 228 19.85 8.48 3.84
C HIS A 228 19.08 9.76 4.20
N MET A 229 19.21 10.21 5.46
CA MET A 229 18.51 11.39 6.01
C MET A 229 19.12 12.71 5.57
#